data_17caceb1e35bc72bbbceca9d66fb251f
#
_entry.id   17caceb1e35bc72bbbceca9d66fb251f
#
_cell.length_a   1.000
_cell.length_b   1.000
_cell.length_c   1.000
_cell.angle_alpha   90.00
_cell.angle_beta   90.00
_cell.angle_gamma   90.00
#
_symmetry.space_group_name_H-M   'P 1'
#
loop_
_entity.id
_entity.type
_entity.pdbx_description
1 polymer ?
#
loop_
_entity_poly.entity_id
_entity_poly.type
_entity_poly.pdbx_seq_one_letter_code
_entity_poly.pdbx_strand_id
1 'polypeptide(L)'
;AAFRNRHHYATTGARIFMDVNAQIDKEMHQIGDIIQTTSDNVTLNVEVIGTAPLERIDLFDGKNIIETIRPWNLPRQIERVRITCAGQHYRGRGRLVKWDVGARLDAGQIKQYGTVNFWNPNKQPKFSSETEILWETVTTGGASAVDLWVDGFSGADTLFVDTNQGNMKIAANKIDETGVTQECGGMDIRLTVQQLPRQLTQKQVAISRDLKLINGIERRLFVRVTQEDGHQAWTSPFYILQS
;
A
#
# COMPACT_ATOMS: atom_id res chain seq x y z
N ALA A 1 25.46 14.79 -10.98
CA ALA A 1 24.88 14.26 -12.22
C ALA A 1 23.51 13.64 -11.99
N ALA A 2 23.35 12.63 -11.11
CA ALA A 2 22.09 11.89 -10.91
C ALA A 2 20.89 12.79 -10.59
N PHE A 3 21.06 13.78 -9.71
CA PHE A 3 19.98 14.69 -9.34
C PHE A 3 19.45 15.54 -10.51
N ARG A 4 20.36 16.01 -11.36
CA ARG A 4 19.98 16.80 -12.55
C ARG A 4 19.28 15.96 -13.61
N ASN A 5 19.65 14.69 -13.72
CA ASN A 5 19.04 13.76 -14.67
C ASN A 5 17.82 13.02 -14.08
N ARG A 6 17.45 13.32 -12.83
CA ARG A 6 16.33 12.64 -12.11
C ARG A 6 16.57 11.14 -11.88
N HIS A 7 17.82 10.65 -12.06
CA HIS A 7 18.20 9.24 -11.85
C HIS A 7 18.33 8.96 -10.36
N HIS A 8 17.20 8.96 -9.64
CA HIS A 8 17.15 8.68 -8.21
C HIS A 8 15.77 8.14 -7.83
N TYR A 9 15.73 7.46 -6.71
CA TYR A 9 14.50 7.06 -6.03
C TYR A 9 14.53 7.52 -4.58
N ALA A 10 13.39 7.51 -3.91
CA ALA A 10 13.25 7.90 -2.53
C ALA A 10 12.71 6.75 -1.67
N THR A 11 13.04 6.76 -0.38
CA THR A 11 12.49 5.83 0.62
C THR A 11 12.00 6.58 1.85
N THR A 12 11.14 5.95 2.64
CA THR A 12 10.68 6.48 3.93
C THR A 12 11.65 6.19 5.09
N GLY A 13 12.90 5.86 4.79
CA GLY A 13 13.96 5.61 5.77
C GLY A 13 14.52 4.18 5.75
N ALA A 14 13.74 3.17 5.39
CA ALA A 14 14.23 1.82 5.17
C ALA A 14 15.11 1.76 3.91
N ARG A 15 16.19 0.95 3.95
CA ARG A 15 17.11 0.78 2.81
C ARG A 15 16.54 -0.22 1.79
N ILE A 16 15.40 0.11 1.21
CA ILE A 16 14.80 -0.68 0.13
C ILE A 16 15.66 -0.45 -1.13
N PHE A 17 16.19 -1.53 -1.71
CA PHE A 17 16.88 -1.47 -2.99
C PHE A 17 15.85 -1.56 -4.11
N MET A 18 16.01 -0.70 -5.13
CA MET A 18 15.21 -0.71 -6.35
C MET A 18 16.13 -0.54 -7.55
N ASP A 19 16.06 -1.49 -8.48
CA ASP A 19 16.58 -1.36 -9.83
C ASP A 19 15.39 -1.41 -10.79
N VAL A 20 15.14 -0.30 -11.47
CA VAL A 20 14.01 -0.17 -12.39
C VAL A 20 14.50 0.47 -13.68
N ASN A 21 14.25 -0.20 -14.78
CA ASN A 21 14.58 0.29 -16.10
C ASN A 21 13.42 0.07 -17.08
N ALA A 22 13.39 0.89 -18.13
CA ALA A 22 12.46 0.78 -19.24
C ALA A 22 13.20 0.34 -20.49
N GLN A 23 12.76 -0.74 -21.11
CA GLN A 23 13.26 -1.20 -22.40
C GLN A 23 12.28 -0.80 -23.49
N ILE A 24 12.78 -0.06 -24.48
CA ILE A 24 12.02 0.31 -25.69
C ILE A 24 12.86 -0.17 -26.87
N ASP A 25 12.29 -1.07 -27.68
CA ASP A 25 12.97 -1.80 -28.74
C ASP A 25 14.21 -2.55 -28.18
N LYS A 26 15.43 -2.05 -28.41
CA LYS A 26 16.68 -2.63 -27.91
C LYS A 26 17.43 -1.71 -26.94
N GLU A 27 16.87 -0.55 -26.65
CA GLU A 27 17.48 0.46 -25.80
C GLU A 27 16.97 0.36 -24.38
N MET A 28 17.88 0.53 -23.43
CA MET A 28 17.60 0.54 -22.01
C MET A 28 17.65 1.97 -21.48
N HIS A 29 16.58 2.39 -20.83
CA HIS A 29 16.43 3.72 -20.24
C HIS A 29 16.38 3.63 -18.72
N GLN A 30 16.93 4.65 -18.06
CA GLN A 30 16.95 4.75 -16.59
C GLN A 30 15.76 5.56 -16.08
N ILE A 31 15.41 5.33 -14.81
CA ILE A 31 14.42 6.17 -14.11
C ILE A 31 14.77 7.65 -14.26
N GLY A 32 13.80 8.48 -14.57
CA GLY A 32 13.97 9.92 -14.78
C GLY A 32 14.23 10.34 -16.22
N ASP A 33 14.45 9.41 -17.15
CA ASP A 33 14.68 9.74 -18.56
C ASP A 33 13.43 10.33 -19.21
N ILE A 34 13.67 11.23 -20.17
CA ILE A 34 12.66 11.78 -21.08
C ILE A 34 12.91 11.13 -22.45
N ILE A 35 11.94 10.36 -22.91
CA ILE A 35 12.08 9.45 -24.05
C ILE A 35 11.06 9.87 -25.13
N GLN A 36 11.54 10.03 -26.34
CA GLN A 36 10.71 10.15 -27.55
C GLN A 36 10.91 8.87 -28.37
N THR A 37 9.82 8.26 -28.80
CA THR A 37 9.87 6.98 -29.51
C THR A 37 8.72 6.84 -30.50
N THR A 38 8.94 6.01 -31.52
CA THR A 38 7.91 5.53 -32.45
C THR A 38 7.40 4.13 -32.08
N SER A 39 7.96 3.51 -31.05
CA SER A 39 7.54 2.17 -30.60
C SER A 39 6.17 2.21 -29.95
N ASP A 40 5.38 1.15 -30.17
CA ASP A 40 4.06 0.98 -29.56
C ASP A 40 4.09 0.38 -28.16
N ASN A 41 5.25 -0.06 -27.69
CA ASN A 41 5.38 -0.76 -26.43
C ASN A 41 6.61 -0.31 -25.65
N VAL A 42 6.51 -0.41 -24.33
CA VAL A 42 7.64 -0.31 -23.38
C VAL A 42 7.56 -1.48 -22.42
N THR A 43 8.69 -2.11 -22.16
CA THR A 43 8.83 -3.13 -21.12
C THR A 43 9.46 -2.52 -19.89
N LEU A 44 8.74 -2.49 -18.75
CA LEU A 44 9.31 -2.13 -17.46
C LEU A 44 9.88 -3.36 -16.77
N ASN A 45 11.18 -3.32 -16.47
CA ASN A 45 11.84 -4.31 -15.63
C ASN A 45 12.03 -3.72 -14.24
N VAL A 46 11.61 -4.45 -13.22
CA VAL A 46 11.60 -3.99 -11.84
C VAL A 46 12.24 -5.07 -10.97
N GLU A 47 13.35 -4.75 -10.33
CA GLU A 47 13.92 -5.56 -9.26
C GLU A 47 13.85 -4.78 -7.94
N VAL A 48 13.39 -5.46 -6.90
CA VAL A 48 13.24 -4.90 -5.56
C VAL A 48 13.79 -5.87 -4.53
N ILE A 49 14.59 -5.33 -3.59
CA ILE A 49 15.01 -6.06 -2.38
C ILE A 49 14.62 -5.23 -1.16
N GLY A 50 13.70 -5.75 -0.37
CA GLY A 50 13.22 -5.12 0.86
C GLY A 50 14.04 -5.50 2.09
N THR A 51 14.03 -4.64 3.08
CA THR A 51 14.54 -4.94 4.43
C THR A 51 13.54 -5.77 5.25
N ALA A 52 12.24 -5.64 4.92
CA ALA A 52 11.13 -6.43 5.42
C ALA A 52 10.38 -7.09 4.25
N PRO A 53 9.46 -8.05 4.50
CA PRO A 53 8.64 -8.63 3.43
C PRO A 53 7.88 -7.58 2.62
N LEU A 54 7.76 -7.85 1.32
CA LEU A 54 7.08 -6.96 0.38
C LEU A 54 5.56 -7.20 0.43
N GLU A 55 4.81 -6.15 0.71
CA GLU A 55 3.35 -6.20 0.67
C GLU A 55 2.84 -6.07 -0.76
N ARG A 56 3.32 -5.05 -1.48
CA ARG A 56 2.93 -4.82 -2.87
C ARG A 56 3.91 -3.94 -3.64
N ILE A 57 3.83 -4.04 -4.95
CA ILE A 57 4.48 -3.18 -5.92
C ILE A 57 3.38 -2.56 -6.77
N ASP A 58 3.25 -1.24 -6.75
CA ASP A 58 2.30 -0.47 -7.54
C ASP A 58 3.01 0.15 -8.74
N LEU A 59 2.51 -0.12 -9.94
CA LEU A 59 2.91 0.57 -11.17
C LEU A 59 1.97 1.74 -11.40
N PHE A 60 2.55 2.92 -11.63
CA PHE A 60 1.80 4.15 -11.85
C PHE A 60 1.98 4.71 -13.25
N ASP A 61 0.94 5.36 -13.75
CA ASP A 61 1.00 6.31 -14.84
C ASP A 61 0.44 7.65 -14.36
N GLY A 62 1.32 8.62 -14.15
CA GLY A 62 0.98 9.87 -13.49
C GLY A 62 0.41 9.65 -12.09
N LYS A 63 -0.84 9.99 -11.87
CA LYS A 63 -1.52 9.81 -10.57
C LYS A 63 -2.26 8.48 -10.43
N ASN A 64 -2.38 7.72 -11.51
CA ASN A 64 -3.21 6.52 -11.56
C ASN A 64 -2.35 5.28 -11.32
N ILE A 65 -2.80 4.38 -10.45
CA ILE A 65 -2.25 3.02 -10.36
C ILE A 65 -2.81 2.23 -11.54
N ILE A 66 -1.92 1.71 -12.39
CA ILE A 66 -2.30 0.90 -13.55
C ILE A 66 -2.23 -0.60 -13.26
N GLU A 67 -1.38 -1.00 -12.30
CA GLU A 67 -1.30 -2.38 -11.82
C GLU A 67 -0.80 -2.40 -10.37
N THR A 68 -1.34 -3.31 -9.56
CA THR A 68 -0.80 -3.66 -8.23
C THR A 68 -0.39 -5.13 -8.24
N ILE A 69 0.88 -5.39 -7.99
CA ILE A 69 1.46 -6.72 -7.92
C ILE A 69 1.70 -7.06 -6.46
N ARG A 70 1.15 -8.19 -6.03
CA ARG A 70 1.36 -8.75 -4.69
C ARG A 70 2.22 -10.01 -4.81
N PRO A 71 3.44 -10.04 -4.21
CA PRO A 71 4.33 -11.19 -4.30
C PRO A 71 3.92 -12.32 -3.33
N TRP A 72 2.63 -12.54 -3.18
CA TRP A 72 2.04 -13.53 -2.30
C TRP A 72 0.63 -13.92 -2.80
N ASN A 73 0.15 -15.06 -2.33
CA ASN A 73 -1.18 -15.55 -2.64
C ASN A 73 -2.11 -15.36 -1.45
N LEU A 74 -3.34 -14.94 -1.69
CA LEU A 74 -4.35 -14.82 -0.67
C LEU A 74 -4.85 -16.21 -0.24
N PRO A 75 -4.81 -16.54 1.07
CA PRO A 75 -5.42 -17.78 1.55
C PRO A 75 -6.95 -17.70 1.48
N ARG A 76 -7.61 -18.88 1.33
CA ARG A 76 -9.08 -18.93 1.31
C ARG A 76 -9.71 -18.54 2.65
N GLN A 77 -9.03 -18.86 3.74
CA GLN A 77 -9.48 -18.50 5.09
C GLN A 77 -8.87 -17.16 5.48
N ILE A 78 -9.65 -16.36 6.18
CA ILE A 78 -9.17 -15.12 6.76
C ILE A 78 -8.40 -15.45 8.03
N GLU A 79 -7.09 -15.28 7.99
CA GLU A 79 -6.19 -15.48 9.13
C GLU A 79 -5.63 -14.15 9.65
N ARG A 80 -5.64 -13.11 8.80
CA ARG A 80 -5.12 -11.79 9.14
C ARG A 80 -5.92 -10.71 8.41
N VAL A 81 -6.36 -9.73 9.17
CA VAL A 81 -7.05 -8.55 8.67
C VAL A 81 -6.25 -7.32 9.05
N ARG A 82 -5.95 -6.45 8.09
CA ARG A 82 -5.36 -5.13 8.33
C ARG A 82 -6.43 -4.08 8.31
N ILE A 83 -6.49 -3.26 9.37
CA ILE A 83 -7.34 -2.08 9.47
C ILE A 83 -6.44 -0.86 9.38
N THR A 84 -6.63 -0.06 8.33
CA THR A 84 -5.79 1.09 7.99
C THR A 84 -6.58 2.39 8.13
N CYS A 85 -6.07 3.30 8.94
CA CYS A 85 -6.49 4.69 9.05
C CYS A 85 -5.54 5.55 8.22
N ALA A 86 -6.04 6.44 7.36
CA ALA A 86 -5.19 7.26 6.48
C ALA A 86 -5.74 8.68 6.32
N GLY A 87 -4.91 9.57 5.79
CA GLY A 87 -5.30 10.91 5.37
C GLY A 87 -4.94 12.03 6.34
N GLN A 88 -5.45 13.22 6.01
CA GLN A 88 -5.23 14.47 6.76
C GLN A 88 -6.40 15.41 6.59
N HIS A 89 -6.58 16.37 7.53
CA HIS A 89 -7.67 17.34 7.42
C HIS A 89 -7.45 18.34 6.26
N TYR A 90 -6.25 18.89 6.16
CA TYR A 90 -5.87 19.88 5.13
C TYR A 90 -4.34 19.95 4.96
N ARG A 91 -3.87 20.66 3.96
CA ARG A 91 -2.43 20.88 3.75
C ARG A 91 -1.88 21.90 4.73
N GLY A 92 -0.67 21.66 5.26
CA GLY A 92 0.04 22.59 6.12
C GLY A 92 0.06 22.21 7.60
N ARG A 93 0.19 23.20 8.47
CA ARG A 93 0.24 22.98 9.92
C ARG A 93 -1.16 22.62 10.45
N GLY A 94 -1.23 21.73 11.45
CA GLY A 94 -2.48 21.27 12.05
C GLY A 94 -3.25 20.23 11.23
N ARG A 95 -2.60 19.63 10.22
CA ARG A 95 -3.19 18.61 9.33
C ARG A 95 -3.51 17.27 10.00
N LEU A 96 -3.15 17.12 11.26
CA LEU A 96 -3.25 15.89 12.04
C LEU A 96 -4.70 15.43 12.19
N VAL A 97 -4.95 14.16 11.91
CA VAL A 97 -6.19 13.45 12.21
C VAL A 97 -5.95 12.53 13.39
N LYS A 98 -6.74 12.67 14.46
CA LYS A 98 -6.78 11.73 15.56
C LYS A 98 -7.79 10.64 15.25
N TRP A 99 -7.44 9.42 15.56
CA TRP A 99 -8.27 8.25 15.40
C TRP A 99 -8.43 7.54 16.74
N ASP A 100 -9.68 7.37 17.17
CA ASP A 100 -10.09 6.49 18.25
C ASP A 100 -10.79 5.31 17.60
N VAL A 101 -10.23 4.11 17.70
CA VAL A 101 -10.67 2.95 16.91
C VAL A 101 -11.02 1.79 17.82
N GLY A 102 -12.19 1.19 17.56
CA GLY A 102 -12.62 -0.09 18.10
C GLY A 102 -12.85 -1.08 16.96
N ALA A 103 -12.28 -2.28 17.05
CA ALA A 103 -12.55 -3.36 16.11
C ALA A 103 -13.14 -4.56 16.86
N ARG A 104 -14.30 -5.06 16.41
CA ARG A 104 -15.03 -6.15 17.05
C ARG A 104 -15.51 -7.16 16.01
N LEU A 105 -15.30 -8.44 16.30
CA LEU A 105 -15.86 -9.57 15.57
C LEU A 105 -17.18 -10.02 16.23
N ASP A 106 -18.18 -10.39 15.44
CA ASP A 106 -19.39 -11.04 15.97
C ASP A 106 -19.22 -12.54 16.16
N ALA A 107 -18.21 -13.14 15.49
CA ALA A 107 -17.83 -14.53 15.66
C ALA A 107 -16.31 -14.68 15.51
N GLY A 108 -15.77 -15.78 16.02
CA GLY A 108 -14.32 -16.02 16.04
C GLY A 108 -13.61 -15.28 17.17
N GLN A 109 -12.29 -15.18 17.08
CA GLN A 109 -11.42 -14.59 18.10
C GLN A 109 -10.26 -13.83 17.47
N ILE A 110 -9.84 -12.75 18.13
CA ILE A 110 -8.59 -12.03 17.81
C ILE A 110 -7.48 -12.63 18.69
N LYS A 111 -6.52 -13.31 18.06
CA LYS A 111 -5.43 -14.00 18.77
C LYS A 111 -4.23 -13.12 19.05
N GLN A 112 -3.95 -12.18 18.14
CA GLN A 112 -2.77 -11.34 18.17
C GLN A 112 -3.04 -10.06 17.38
N TYR A 113 -2.28 -9.02 17.67
CA TYR A 113 -2.21 -7.80 16.85
C TYR A 113 -0.77 -7.42 16.54
N GLY A 114 -0.61 -6.62 15.49
CA GLY A 114 0.62 -5.91 15.13
C GLY A 114 0.32 -4.49 14.70
N THR A 115 1.26 -3.58 14.88
CA THR A 115 1.07 -2.17 14.52
C THR A 115 1.98 -1.78 13.36
N VAL A 116 1.46 -0.95 12.46
CA VAL A 116 2.19 -0.45 11.28
C VAL A 116 2.13 1.08 11.27
N ASN A 117 3.31 1.72 11.19
CA ASN A 117 3.45 3.18 11.19
C ASN A 117 2.80 3.88 12.39
N PHE A 118 2.83 3.26 13.57
CA PHE A 118 2.34 3.90 14.78
C PHE A 118 3.27 5.05 15.20
N TRP A 119 2.69 6.24 15.34
CA TRP A 119 3.43 7.44 15.71
C TRP A 119 4.00 7.39 17.14
N ASN A 120 3.35 6.63 18.03
CA ASN A 120 3.78 6.45 19.41
C ASN A 120 3.84 4.96 19.78
N PRO A 121 5.04 4.36 19.81
CA PRO A 121 5.21 2.94 20.10
C PRO A 121 4.78 2.55 21.53
N ASN A 122 4.61 3.53 22.45
CA ASN A 122 4.15 3.25 23.82
C ASN A 122 2.61 3.20 23.92
N LYS A 123 1.88 3.71 22.92
CA LYS A 123 0.40 3.62 22.85
C LYS A 123 -0.03 2.42 22.03
N GLN A 124 0.13 1.23 22.60
CA GLN A 124 -0.25 -0.02 21.95
C GLN A 124 -1.76 -0.27 22.03
N PRO A 125 -2.33 -0.99 21.04
CA PRO A 125 -3.70 -1.51 21.09
C PRO A 125 -3.93 -2.34 22.37
N LYS A 126 -5.17 -2.33 22.86
CA LYS A 126 -5.58 -3.05 24.07
C LYS A 126 -6.76 -3.94 23.78
N PHE A 127 -6.68 -5.20 24.14
CA PHE A 127 -7.82 -6.09 24.12
C PHE A 127 -8.87 -5.64 25.16
N SER A 128 -10.11 -5.50 24.71
CA SER A 128 -11.27 -5.33 25.56
C SER A 128 -11.90 -6.70 25.88
N SER A 129 -11.83 -7.63 24.92
CA SER A 129 -12.24 -9.03 25.04
C SER A 129 -11.47 -9.89 24.04
N GLU A 130 -11.78 -11.19 23.94
CA GLU A 130 -11.23 -12.05 22.89
C GLU A 130 -11.70 -11.70 21.47
N THR A 131 -12.80 -10.95 21.36
CA THR A 131 -13.40 -10.54 20.09
C THR A 131 -13.24 -9.06 19.80
N GLU A 132 -12.70 -8.24 20.73
CA GLU A 132 -12.64 -6.79 20.62
C GLU A 132 -11.29 -6.21 21.03
N ILE A 133 -10.82 -5.26 20.25
CA ILE A 133 -9.58 -4.53 20.48
C ILE A 133 -9.78 -3.04 20.23
N LEU A 134 -9.16 -2.20 21.05
CA LEU A 134 -9.25 -0.74 21.02
C LEU A 134 -7.87 -0.12 20.87
N TRP A 135 -7.77 0.97 20.10
CA TRP A 135 -6.53 1.74 20.01
C TRP A 135 -6.76 3.19 19.59
N GLU A 136 -5.74 4.00 19.86
CA GLU A 136 -5.65 5.38 19.35
C GLU A 136 -4.48 5.49 18.38
N THR A 137 -4.64 6.24 17.32
CA THR A 137 -3.55 6.56 16.41
C THR A 137 -3.71 7.94 15.80
N VAL A 138 -2.70 8.37 15.03
CA VAL A 138 -2.66 9.68 14.40
C VAL A 138 -2.15 9.54 12.98
N THR A 139 -2.78 10.26 12.04
CA THR A 139 -2.28 10.39 10.66
C THR A 139 -2.07 11.85 10.29
N THR A 140 -1.13 12.11 9.38
CA THR A 140 -0.77 13.45 8.90
C THR A 140 -0.61 13.49 7.38
N GLY A 141 -1.44 12.72 6.66
CA GLY A 141 -1.39 12.50 5.21
C GLY A 141 -0.82 11.14 4.81
N GLY A 142 -0.21 10.41 5.76
CA GLY A 142 0.17 9.01 5.59
C GLY A 142 -0.90 8.06 6.12
N ALA A 143 -0.50 6.82 6.40
CA ALA A 143 -1.34 5.78 6.95
C ALA A 143 -0.74 5.19 8.23
N SER A 144 -1.62 4.76 9.13
CA SER A 144 -1.31 3.96 10.32
C SER A 144 -2.25 2.78 10.34
N ALA A 145 -1.77 1.59 10.67
CA ALA A 145 -2.60 0.40 10.63
C ALA A 145 -2.41 -0.53 11.83
N VAL A 146 -3.42 -1.35 12.07
CA VAL A 146 -3.37 -2.49 12.99
C VAL A 146 -3.70 -3.75 12.21
N ASP A 147 -2.83 -4.74 12.32
CA ASP A 147 -3.06 -6.10 11.85
C ASP A 147 -3.66 -6.93 12.98
N LEU A 148 -4.72 -7.64 12.66
CA LEU A 148 -5.40 -8.57 13.58
C LEU A 148 -5.25 -9.97 13.03
N TRP A 149 -4.60 -10.87 13.78
CA TRP A 149 -4.64 -12.30 13.50
C TRP A 149 -5.89 -12.88 14.13
N VAL A 150 -6.73 -13.48 13.29
CA VAL A 150 -8.06 -13.96 13.67
C VAL A 150 -8.16 -15.47 13.49
N ASP A 151 -9.04 -16.09 14.27
CA ASP A 151 -9.37 -17.50 14.20
C ASP A 151 -10.87 -17.70 14.28
N GLY A 152 -11.44 -18.61 13.46
CA GLY A 152 -12.86 -18.88 13.43
C GLY A 152 -13.72 -17.74 12.84
N PHE A 153 -13.12 -16.81 12.05
CA PHE A 153 -13.80 -15.71 11.40
C PHE A 153 -13.92 -15.99 9.89
N SER A 154 -15.15 -16.14 9.38
CA SER A 154 -15.38 -16.56 8.00
C SER A 154 -16.81 -16.30 7.50
N GLY A 155 -17.03 -16.43 6.21
CA GLY A 155 -18.37 -16.44 5.62
C GLY A 155 -19.16 -15.16 5.83
N ALA A 156 -20.28 -15.25 6.55
CA ALA A 156 -21.16 -14.13 6.85
C ALA A 156 -20.83 -13.42 8.19
N ASP A 157 -19.84 -13.94 8.93
CA ASP A 157 -19.39 -13.31 10.16
C ASP A 157 -19.00 -11.86 9.88
N THR A 158 -19.19 -10.99 10.84
CA THR A 158 -19.09 -9.55 10.64
C THR A 158 -17.97 -8.94 11.48
N LEU A 159 -17.10 -8.17 10.81
CA LEU A 159 -16.18 -7.24 11.46
C LEU A 159 -16.86 -5.86 11.56
N PHE A 160 -16.94 -5.33 12.75
CA PHE A 160 -17.32 -3.95 13.05
C PHE A 160 -16.06 -3.15 13.34
N VAL A 161 -15.91 -2.01 12.67
CA VAL A 161 -14.83 -1.06 12.95
C VAL A 161 -15.47 0.29 13.21
N ASP A 162 -15.44 0.71 14.48
CA ASP A 162 -16.00 1.98 14.93
C ASP A 162 -14.90 2.98 15.17
N THR A 163 -15.03 4.18 14.60
CA THR A 163 -14.06 5.26 14.78
C THR A 163 -14.76 6.61 14.97
N ASN A 164 -14.04 7.58 15.51
CA ASN A 164 -14.50 8.97 15.58
C ASN A 164 -14.52 9.68 14.21
N GLN A 165 -14.08 9.04 13.11
CA GLN A 165 -14.08 9.57 11.75
C GLN A 165 -15.14 8.90 10.86
N GLY A 166 -15.55 7.67 11.17
CA GLY A 166 -16.52 6.89 10.43
C GLY A 166 -16.55 5.44 10.91
N ASN A 167 -17.61 4.71 10.57
CA ASN A 167 -17.83 3.33 11.04
C ASN A 167 -18.01 2.40 9.87
N MET A 168 -17.44 1.19 9.95
CA MET A 168 -17.60 0.15 8.93
C MET A 168 -18.22 -1.10 9.54
N LYS A 169 -19.09 -1.74 8.77
CA LYS A 169 -19.63 -3.07 9.03
C LYS A 169 -19.39 -3.92 7.79
N ILE A 170 -18.56 -4.95 7.91
CA ILE A 170 -18.09 -5.74 6.76
C ILE A 170 -18.24 -7.22 7.06
N ALA A 171 -18.92 -7.95 6.18
CA ALA A 171 -18.93 -9.41 6.23
C ALA A 171 -17.56 -9.98 5.80
N ALA A 172 -17.12 -11.03 6.46
CA ALA A 172 -15.83 -11.68 6.19
C ALA A 172 -15.63 -12.01 4.70
N ASN A 173 -16.66 -12.54 4.03
CA ASN A 173 -16.61 -12.89 2.61
C ASN A 173 -16.52 -11.68 1.65
N LYS A 174 -16.48 -10.45 2.15
CA LYS A 174 -16.28 -9.21 1.40
C LYS A 174 -14.90 -8.61 1.61
N ILE A 175 -14.12 -9.20 2.50
CA ILE A 175 -12.75 -8.74 2.78
C ILE A 175 -11.78 -9.54 1.90
N ASP A 176 -11.10 -8.86 1.00
CA ASP A 176 -10.11 -9.42 0.07
C ASP A 176 -8.76 -8.68 0.15
N GLU A 177 -7.85 -9.01 -0.77
CA GLU A 177 -6.53 -8.37 -0.87
C GLU A 177 -6.58 -6.93 -1.39
N THR A 178 -7.65 -6.50 -2.02
CA THR A 178 -7.81 -5.12 -2.49
C THR A 178 -8.31 -4.21 -1.37
N GLY A 179 -9.07 -4.79 -0.45
CA GLY A 179 -9.64 -4.12 0.70
C GLY A 179 -10.92 -3.35 0.41
N VAL A 180 -11.73 -3.21 1.44
CA VAL A 180 -12.93 -2.37 1.43
C VAL A 180 -12.57 -1.02 2.06
N THR A 181 -12.82 0.07 1.35
CA THR A 181 -12.49 1.43 1.79
C THR A 181 -13.75 2.25 1.98
N GLN A 182 -13.80 2.98 3.09
CA GLN A 182 -14.78 4.01 3.38
C GLN A 182 -14.10 5.37 3.44
N GLU A 183 -14.55 6.29 2.62
CA GLU A 183 -14.14 7.69 2.67
C GLU A 183 -14.81 8.38 3.87
N CYS A 184 -13.99 9.10 4.65
CA CYS A 184 -14.41 9.81 5.85
C CYS A 184 -14.27 11.34 5.72
N GLY A 185 -13.97 11.84 4.51
CA GLY A 185 -13.84 13.26 4.20
C GLY A 185 -12.41 13.78 4.23
N GLY A 186 -12.25 15.08 4.47
CA GLY A 186 -10.94 15.75 4.51
C GLY A 186 -10.14 15.59 3.22
N MET A 187 -8.82 15.43 3.37
CA MET A 187 -7.92 15.08 2.28
C MET A 187 -7.51 13.62 2.43
N ASP A 188 -8.25 12.75 1.75
CA ASP A 188 -8.07 11.29 1.80
C ASP A 188 -8.22 10.69 3.22
N ILE A 189 -9.03 11.31 4.11
CA ILE A 189 -9.37 10.65 5.39
C ILE A 189 -10.22 9.45 5.05
N ARG A 190 -9.67 8.25 5.29
CA ARG A 190 -10.32 7.00 4.95
C ARG A 190 -9.95 5.88 5.90
N LEU A 191 -10.88 4.96 6.02
CA LEU A 191 -10.73 3.70 6.73
C LEU A 191 -10.72 2.58 5.70
N THR A 192 -9.75 1.68 5.76
CA THR A 192 -9.64 0.54 4.84
C THR A 192 -9.47 -0.75 5.65
N VAL A 193 -10.21 -1.78 5.28
CA VAL A 193 -10.09 -3.13 5.83
C VAL A 193 -9.69 -4.08 4.71
N GLN A 194 -8.58 -4.81 4.89
CA GLN A 194 -7.95 -5.64 3.88
C GLN A 194 -7.56 -6.99 4.46
N GLN A 195 -7.70 -8.07 3.67
CA GLN A 195 -7.16 -9.37 4.02
C GLN A 195 -5.68 -9.47 3.62
N LEU A 196 -4.87 -10.02 4.50
CA LEU A 196 -3.48 -10.38 4.24
C LEU A 196 -3.25 -11.86 4.54
N PRO A 197 -2.25 -12.52 3.94
CA PRO A 197 -1.77 -13.80 4.40
C PRO A 197 -1.33 -13.73 5.87
N ARG A 198 -1.40 -14.85 6.56
CA ARG A 198 -0.96 -14.95 7.96
C ARG A 198 0.43 -14.38 8.18
N GLN A 199 1.33 -14.61 7.23
CA GLN A 199 2.71 -14.11 7.23
C GLN A 199 3.14 -13.81 5.80
N LEU A 200 3.76 -12.65 5.59
CA LEU A 200 4.50 -12.34 4.38
C LEU A 200 5.96 -12.79 4.55
N THR A 201 6.54 -13.37 3.52
CA THR A 201 7.92 -13.89 3.58
C THR A 201 8.81 -13.35 2.47
N GLN A 202 8.21 -12.95 1.36
CA GLN A 202 8.95 -12.56 0.17
C GLN A 202 9.56 -11.17 0.33
N LYS A 203 10.90 -11.11 0.34
CA LYS A 203 11.66 -9.84 0.43
C LYS A 203 12.26 -9.38 -0.89
N GLN A 204 12.34 -10.27 -1.88
CA GLN A 204 12.90 -9.96 -3.19
C GLN A 204 11.92 -10.34 -4.29
N VAL A 205 11.76 -9.44 -5.26
CA VAL A 205 10.91 -9.64 -6.43
C VAL A 205 11.60 -9.07 -7.65
N ALA A 206 11.60 -9.84 -8.74
CA ALA A 206 11.98 -9.39 -10.06
C ALA A 206 10.81 -9.65 -11.01
N ILE A 207 10.35 -8.62 -11.70
CA ILE A 207 9.23 -8.70 -12.65
C ILE A 207 9.52 -7.90 -13.91
N SER A 208 8.86 -8.29 -14.99
CA SER A 208 8.86 -7.57 -16.26
C SER A 208 7.41 -7.36 -16.70
N ARG A 209 7.08 -6.16 -17.21
CA ARG A 209 5.73 -5.80 -17.64
C ARG A 209 5.75 -5.03 -18.95
N ASP A 210 5.04 -5.56 -19.93
CA ASP A 210 4.84 -4.89 -21.20
C ASP A 210 3.64 -3.95 -21.12
N LEU A 211 3.85 -2.70 -21.45
CA LEU A 211 2.86 -1.64 -21.44
C LEU A 211 2.74 -1.03 -22.84
N LYS A 212 1.51 -0.80 -23.28
CA LYS A 212 1.26 -0.13 -24.55
C LYS A 212 1.47 1.38 -24.41
N LEU A 213 2.12 1.96 -25.40
CA LEU A 213 2.21 3.39 -25.62
C LEU A 213 1.04 3.84 -26.50
N ILE A 214 0.65 5.10 -26.38
CA ILE A 214 -0.47 5.68 -27.16
C ILE A 214 0.06 6.94 -27.84
N ASN A 215 -0.01 6.96 -29.16
CA ASN A 215 0.50 8.08 -29.96
C ASN A 215 -0.07 9.43 -29.49
N GLY A 216 0.83 10.40 -29.33
CA GLY A 216 0.51 11.74 -28.87
C GLY A 216 0.20 11.87 -27.37
N ILE A 217 0.22 10.77 -26.61
CA ILE A 217 -0.01 10.77 -25.15
C ILE A 217 1.29 10.50 -24.40
N GLU A 218 1.68 11.48 -23.57
CA GLU A 218 2.81 11.31 -22.65
C GLU A 218 2.44 10.34 -21.51
N ARG A 219 3.26 9.30 -21.33
CA ARG A 219 3.18 8.39 -20.19
C ARG A 219 4.19 8.81 -19.13
N ARG A 220 3.79 8.72 -17.85
CA ARG A 220 4.65 9.05 -16.69
C ARG A 220 4.72 7.85 -15.77
N LEU A 221 5.53 6.87 -16.20
CA LEU A 221 5.58 5.56 -15.56
C LEU A 221 6.55 5.58 -14.39
N PHE A 222 6.09 5.18 -13.21
CA PHE A 222 6.96 4.98 -12.06
C PHE A 222 6.48 3.83 -11.18
N VAL A 223 7.34 3.38 -10.28
CA VAL A 223 7.11 2.26 -9.39
C VAL A 223 7.12 2.74 -7.94
N ARG A 224 6.13 2.27 -7.16
CA ARG A 224 6.13 2.39 -5.70
C ARG A 224 6.10 1.00 -5.09
N VAL A 225 6.98 0.78 -4.12
CA VAL A 225 7.02 -0.43 -3.31
C VAL A 225 6.52 -0.13 -1.92
N THR A 226 5.73 -1.03 -1.36
CA THR A 226 5.30 -0.98 0.05
C THR A 226 5.72 -2.28 0.72
N GLN A 227 6.42 -2.19 1.84
CA GLN A 227 6.75 -3.31 2.72
C GLN A 227 5.65 -3.54 3.76
N GLU A 228 5.64 -4.73 4.36
CA GLU A 228 4.70 -5.13 5.41
C GLU A 228 4.74 -4.20 6.63
N ASP A 229 5.91 -3.67 6.96
CA ASP A 229 6.14 -2.72 8.06
C ASP A 229 5.69 -1.27 7.74
N GLY A 230 5.13 -1.05 6.53
CA GLY A 230 4.63 0.23 6.06
C GLY A 230 5.69 1.14 5.44
N HIS A 231 6.97 0.74 5.43
CA HIS A 231 7.98 1.49 4.71
C HIS A 231 7.77 1.41 3.20
N GLN A 232 8.09 2.50 2.52
CA GLN A 232 7.88 2.65 1.09
C GLN A 232 9.14 3.16 0.38
N ALA A 233 9.23 2.82 -0.90
CA ALA A 233 10.18 3.40 -1.83
C ALA A 233 9.47 3.68 -3.16
N TRP A 234 9.89 4.73 -3.89
CA TRP A 234 9.34 5.07 -5.20
C TRP A 234 10.38 5.72 -6.09
N THR A 235 10.31 5.38 -7.38
CA THR A 235 11.25 5.87 -8.39
C THR A 235 10.86 7.24 -8.92
N SER A 236 11.82 7.94 -9.53
CA SER A 236 11.53 8.98 -10.50
C SER A 236 10.77 8.41 -11.71
N PRO A 237 9.85 9.15 -12.32
CA PRO A 237 9.10 8.68 -13.49
C PRO A 237 9.98 8.58 -14.75
N PHE A 238 9.68 7.62 -15.61
CA PHE A 238 10.00 7.69 -17.03
C PHE A 238 8.97 8.59 -17.70
N TYR A 239 9.41 9.56 -18.47
CA TYR A 239 8.56 10.42 -19.28
C TYR A 239 8.65 9.93 -20.72
N ILE A 240 7.62 9.28 -21.23
CA ILE A 240 7.65 8.64 -22.56
C ILE A 240 6.60 9.29 -23.45
N LEU A 241 7.02 9.86 -24.57
CA LEU A 241 6.16 10.41 -25.59
C LEU A 241 6.32 9.58 -26.86
N GLN A 242 5.23 8.93 -27.30
CA GLN A 242 5.14 8.29 -28.59
C GLN A 242 4.76 9.33 -29.65
N SER A 243 5.49 9.39 -30.72
CA SER A 243 5.33 10.35 -31.84
C SER A 243 5.20 9.65 -33.18
#